data_c53f052e4dec0fbbae23f062ad30e25f
#
_entry.id   c53f052e4dec0fbbae23f062ad30e25f
#
_cell.length_a   1.000
_cell.length_b   1.000
_cell.length_c   1.000
_cell.angle_alpha   90.00
_cell.angle_beta   90.00
_cell.angle_gamma   90.00
#
_symmetry.space_group_name_H-M   'P 1'
#
loop_
_entity.id
_entity.type
_entity.pdbx_description
1 polymer ?
#
loop_
_entity_poly.entity_id
_entity_poly.type
_entity_poly.pdbx_seq_one_letter_code
_entity_poly.pdbx_strand_id
1 'polypeptide(L)'
;DYEVRTGEEAVAPGETLTFNVTKYAVSDSSITNPAEMPEVTVDDAEYVAGNTANITVNLPSYSKVGVYTYEIKENKGQSAGVTYDATPIYLTVLVTRDEATNALKVTQYGFKKGVAGDKVDVGSGAAFTNSYVTGDLEIKKQVTGNMGDTTDKYFEFTVTLTGEDGKTYAGSYAITGGSYAENPESIVFNGTTGTATIYLKHGDTVTVQDLPDGMNYQVVEDDYSGEQYTTTVNGESGRDSGTITSDFASELTVTGEKATVSFVNDKTDENIDTGVYLDNLPYIIVFAGVLAAVAVLVIRRRRVD
;
A
#
# COMPACT_ATOMS: atom_id res chain seq x y z
N ASP A 1 11.61 10.69 -13.75
CA ASP A 1 10.17 10.39 -13.77
C ASP A 1 9.86 9.28 -12.79
N TYR A 2 8.68 9.34 -12.18
CA TYR A 2 8.13 8.25 -11.39
C TYR A 2 6.92 7.67 -12.10
N GLU A 3 6.93 6.37 -12.33
CA GLU A 3 5.77 5.63 -12.81
C GLU A 3 5.04 5.05 -11.60
N VAL A 4 3.80 5.48 -11.36
CA VAL A 4 2.94 4.94 -10.31
C VAL A 4 2.22 3.71 -10.85
N ARG A 5 2.40 2.56 -10.19
CA ARG A 5 1.89 1.27 -10.67
C ARG A 5 0.68 0.74 -9.89
N THR A 6 0.23 1.45 -8.87
CA THR A 6 -0.94 1.05 -8.09
C THR A 6 -1.71 2.27 -7.63
N GLY A 7 -3.04 2.23 -7.75
CA GLY A 7 -3.93 3.33 -7.37
C GLY A 7 -3.80 4.54 -8.31
N GLU A 8 -4.87 5.04 -8.84
CA GLU A 8 -4.86 6.14 -9.82
C GLU A 8 -4.39 7.48 -9.22
N GLU A 9 -4.21 7.58 -7.90
CA GLU A 9 -3.89 8.82 -7.19
C GLU A 9 -2.64 8.77 -6.29
N ALA A 10 -1.97 7.60 -6.18
CA ALA A 10 -0.78 7.48 -5.34
C ALA A 10 0.37 8.31 -5.92
N VAL A 11 0.99 9.12 -5.09
CA VAL A 11 2.09 10.00 -5.47
C VAL A 11 3.32 9.65 -4.64
N ALA A 12 4.44 9.34 -5.31
CA ALA A 12 5.70 9.10 -4.62
C ALA A 12 6.10 10.31 -3.76
N PRO A 13 6.67 10.09 -2.56
CA PRO A 13 7.12 11.18 -1.70
C PRO A 13 8.25 11.97 -2.37
N GLY A 14 8.33 13.26 -2.05
CA GLY A 14 9.42 14.11 -2.52
C GLY A 14 10.76 13.66 -1.97
N GLU A 15 11.80 13.71 -2.81
CA GLU A 15 13.16 13.34 -2.40
C GLU A 15 14.24 14.03 -3.25
N THR A 16 15.47 14.07 -2.72
CA THR A 16 16.65 14.52 -3.45
C THR A 16 17.27 13.34 -4.18
N LEU A 17 17.28 13.40 -5.52
CA LEU A 17 17.89 12.40 -6.38
C LEU A 17 19.37 12.76 -6.61
N THR A 18 20.27 11.81 -6.40
CA THR A 18 21.70 11.99 -6.56
C THR A 18 22.24 11.06 -7.66
N PHE A 19 23.38 11.44 -8.25
CA PHE A 19 23.90 10.73 -9.42
C PHE A 19 25.39 10.45 -9.27
N ASN A 20 25.83 9.32 -9.83
CA ASN A 20 27.23 8.97 -9.96
C ASN A 20 27.65 9.04 -11.44
N VAL A 21 28.76 9.72 -11.72
CA VAL A 21 29.31 9.86 -13.07
C VAL A 21 30.63 9.10 -13.17
N THR A 22 30.74 8.25 -14.17
CA THR A 22 31.96 7.50 -14.47
C THR A 22 32.51 7.87 -15.84
N LYS A 23 33.81 8.10 -15.95
CA LYS A 23 34.53 8.28 -17.21
C LYS A 23 34.61 6.93 -17.94
N TYR A 24 33.74 6.74 -18.95
CA TYR A 24 33.52 5.43 -19.56
C TYR A 24 34.45 5.11 -20.71
N ALA A 25 34.53 5.98 -21.73
CA ALA A 25 35.35 5.76 -22.92
C ALA A 25 35.77 7.08 -23.56
N VAL A 26 36.85 7.03 -24.30
CA VAL A 26 37.31 8.12 -25.16
C VAL A 26 37.86 7.55 -26.48
N SER A 27 37.54 8.21 -27.60
CA SER A 27 38.04 7.87 -28.94
C SER A 27 38.38 9.13 -29.71
N ASP A 28 39.08 8.94 -30.84
CA ASP A 28 39.51 10.04 -31.76
C ASP A 28 40.25 11.19 -31.03
N SER A 29 41.03 10.82 -30.02
CA SER A 29 41.78 11.74 -29.16
C SER A 29 43.20 11.25 -28.94
N SER A 30 44.06 12.16 -28.49
CA SER A 30 45.38 11.78 -27.95
C SER A 30 45.32 11.30 -26.50
N ILE A 31 44.14 11.34 -25.85
CA ILE A 31 43.89 10.66 -24.60
C ILE A 31 43.52 9.21 -24.93
N THR A 32 44.25 8.26 -24.36
CA THR A 32 44.01 6.83 -24.55
C THR A 32 43.45 6.15 -23.30
N ASN A 33 43.59 6.78 -22.14
CA ASN A 33 43.10 6.28 -20.88
C ASN A 33 41.88 7.11 -20.43
N PRO A 34 40.68 6.51 -20.28
CA PRO A 34 39.51 7.24 -19.80
C PRO A 34 39.71 7.96 -18.47
N ALA A 35 40.56 7.47 -17.59
CA ALA A 35 40.88 8.15 -16.31
C ALA A 35 41.44 9.57 -16.49
N GLU A 36 42.07 9.86 -17.66
CA GLU A 36 42.62 11.18 -18.00
C GLU A 36 41.58 12.14 -18.60
N MET A 37 40.35 11.68 -18.84
CA MET A 37 39.26 12.53 -19.32
C MET A 37 38.94 13.62 -18.29
N PRO A 38 38.51 14.81 -18.74
CA PRO A 38 37.99 15.81 -17.83
C PRO A 38 36.71 15.29 -17.13
N GLU A 39 36.43 15.83 -15.97
CA GLU A 39 35.34 15.40 -15.13
C GLU A 39 34.02 16.10 -15.50
N VAL A 40 32.97 15.33 -15.70
CA VAL A 40 31.58 15.80 -15.83
C VAL A 40 30.91 15.67 -14.48
N THR A 41 30.18 16.67 -14.07
CA THR A 41 29.38 16.63 -12.86
C THR A 41 27.87 16.69 -13.19
N VAL A 42 27.09 16.06 -12.34
CA VAL A 42 25.63 16.10 -12.40
C VAL A 42 25.15 16.65 -11.06
N ASP A 43 24.34 17.70 -11.12
CA ASP A 43 23.77 18.30 -9.93
C ASP A 43 22.68 17.38 -9.35
N ASP A 44 22.54 17.38 -8.03
CA ASP A 44 21.42 16.74 -7.38
C ASP A 44 20.09 17.34 -7.87
N ALA A 45 19.08 16.51 -8.01
CA ALA A 45 17.79 16.92 -8.52
C ALA A 45 16.70 16.73 -7.45
N GLU A 46 15.97 17.81 -7.14
CA GLU A 46 14.86 17.77 -6.23
C GLU A 46 13.61 17.25 -6.95
N TYR A 47 13.14 16.07 -6.56
CA TYR A 47 11.84 15.56 -6.96
C TYR A 47 10.77 16.09 -5.99
N VAL A 48 9.85 16.85 -6.53
CA VAL A 48 8.64 17.29 -5.81
C VAL A 48 7.49 16.37 -6.19
N ALA A 49 6.79 15.84 -5.20
CA ALA A 49 5.72 14.87 -5.37
C ALA A 49 4.73 15.25 -6.52
N GLY A 50 4.51 14.30 -7.43
CA GLY A 50 3.65 14.49 -8.61
C GLY A 50 4.27 15.24 -9.79
N ASN A 51 5.56 15.59 -9.75
CA ASN A 51 6.26 16.30 -10.82
C ASN A 51 7.47 15.52 -11.38
N THR A 52 7.98 15.98 -12.50
CA THR A 52 9.24 15.50 -13.09
C THR A 52 10.39 16.35 -12.58
N ALA A 53 11.47 15.73 -12.11
CA ALA A 53 12.70 16.45 -11.76
C ALA A 53 13.60 16.62 -13.00
N ASN A 54 14.13 17.82 -13.18
CA ASN A 54 15.11 18.10 -14.23
C ASN A 54 16.52 17.84 -13.71
N ILE A 55 17.32 17.11 -14.49
CA ILE A 55 18.71 16.80 -14.19
C ILE A 55 19.61 17.76 -14.95
N THR A 56 20.48 18.47 -14.24
CA THR A 56 21.48 19.38 -14.84
C THR A 56 22.84 18.67 -14.94
N VAL A 57 23.36 18.61 -16.15
CA VAL A 57 24.70 18.04 -16.44
C VAL A 57 25.66 19.16 -16.79
N ASN A 58 26.76 19.29 -16.04
CA ASN A 58 27.75 20.32 -16.19
C ASN A 58 28.97 19.77 -16.98
N LEU A 59 29.19 20.31 -18.17
CA LEU A 59 30.32 19.93 -19.00
C LEU A 59 31.58 20.70 -18.57
N PRO A 60 32.74 20.03 -18.52
CA PRO A 60 34.03 20.66 -18.22
C PRO A 60 34.61 21.39 -19.42
N SER A 61 35.71 22.10 -19.20
CA SER A 61 36.59 22.54 -20.29
C SER A 61 37.44 21.36 -20.81
N TYR A 62 37.44 21.15 -22.13
CA TYR A 62 38.21 20.10 -22.77
C TYR A 62 39.56 20.66 -23.28
N SER A 63 40.62 19.91 -23.07
CA SER A 63 41.99 20.29 -23.51
C SER A 63 42.43 19.61 -24.80
N LYS A 64 41.68 18.63 -25.30
CA LYS A 64 41.97 17.84 -26.50
C LYS A 64 40.71 17.54 -27.29
N VAL A 65 40.87 17.40 -28.61
CA VAL A 65 39.78 16.90 -29.47
C VAL A 65 39.48 15.45 -29.14
N GLY A 66 38.27 15.00 -29.44
CA GLY A 66 37.89 13.60 -29.25
C GLY A 66 36.40 13.42 -29.05
N VAL A 67 36.02 12.16 -28.94
CA VAL A 67 34.68 11.71 -28.54
C VAL A 67 34.78 11.17 -27.11
N TYR A 68 34.13 11.81 -26.19
CA TYR A 68 34.16 11.49 -24.76
C TYR A 68 32.83 10.89 -24.34
N THR A 69 32.86 9.72 -23.74
CA THR A 69 31.65 9.05 -23.24
C THR A 69 31.71 8.91 -21.73
N TYR A 70 30.65 9.34 -21.07
CA TYR A 70 30.46 9.24 -19.61
C TYR A 70 29.25 8.38 -19.32
N GLU A 71 29.34 7.55 -18.27
CA GLU A 71 28.22 6.80 -17.75
C GLU A 71 27.63 7.53 -16.53
N ILE A 72 26.34 7.81 -16.56
CA ILE A 72 25.61 8.46 -15.49
C ILE A 72 24.64 7.42 -14.91
N LYS A 73 24.69 7.22 -13.62
CA LYS A 73 23.78 6.33 -12.88
C LYS A 73 23.07 7.11 -11.78
N GLU A 74 21.80 6.87 -11.62
CA GLU A 74 21.07 7.32 -10.46
C GLU A 74 21.48 6.50 -9.23
N ASN A 75 21.71 7.16 -8.11
CA ASN A 75 21.95 6.48 -6.83
C ASN A 75 20.61 6.07 -6.23
N LYS A 76 20.57 4.88 -5.63
CA LYS A 76 19.39 4.41 -4.95
C LYS A 76 19.06 5.33 -3.76
N GLY A 77 17.88 5.92 -3.76
CA GLY A 77 17.33 6.73 -2.66
C GLY A 77 16.78 5.89 -1.51
N GLN A 78 16.03 6.53 -0.62
CA GLN A 78 15.50 5.93 0.59
C GLN A 78 13.96 5.91 0.66
N SER A 79 13.26 6.41 -0.35
CA SER A 79 11.79 6.41 -0.34
C SER A 79 11.23 4.99 -0.34
N ALA A 80 10.35 4.70 0.61
CA ALA A 80 9.66 3.41 0.71
C ALA A 80 8.76 3.17 -0.50
N GLY A 81 8.59 1.92 -0.92
CA GLY A 81 7.79 1.56 -2.10
C GLY A 81 8.42 1.96 -3.44
N VAL A 82 9.59 2.61 -3.46
CA VAL A 82 10.26 3.06 -4.68
C VAL A 82 11.31 2.05 -5.14
N THR A 83 11.19 1.66 -6.41
CA THR A 83 12.24 0.95 -7.14
C THR A 83 12.93 1.92 -8.07
N TYR A 84 14.23 2.19 -7.80
CA TYR A 84 15.04 3.14 -8.55
C TYR A 84 15.57 2.53 -9.85
N ASP A 85 15.63 3.35 -10.90
CA ASP A 85 16.09 2.94 -12.22
C ASP A 85 17.62 2.71 -12.23
N ALA A 86 17.99 1.45 -12.29
CA ALA A 86 19.41 1.05 -12.32
C ALA A 86 20.04 1.14 -13.73
N THR A 87 19.26 1.52 -14.75
CA THR A 87 19.72 1.57 -16.14
C THR A 87 20.57 2.82 -16.38
N PRO A 88 21.85 2.69 -16.75
CA PRO A 88 22.70 3.86 -16.95
C PRO A 88 22.27 4.70 -18.14
N ILE A 89 22.55 5.99 -18.06
CA ILE A 89 22.47 6.92 -19.17
C ILE A 89 23.90 7.26 -19.60
N TYR A 90 24.20 7.09 -20.89
CA TYR A 90 25.50 7.46 -21.47
C TYR A 90 25.39 8.84 -22.10
N LEU A 91 26.26 9.76 -21.65
CA LEU A 91 26.50 11.05 -22.28
C LEU A 91 27.70 10.92 -23.23
N THR A 92 27.49 11.19 -24.50
CA THR A 92 28.59 11.30 -25.48
C THR A 92 28.78 12.77 -25.87
N VAL A 93 30.02 13.24 -25.83
CA VAL A 93 30.42 14.63 -26.12
C VAL A 93 31.47 14.63 -27.22
N LEU A 94 31.20 15.31 -28.32
CA LEU A 94 32.15 15.53 -29.42
C LEU A 94 32.83 16.88 -29.25
N VAL A 95 34.14 16.86 -29.13
CA VAL A 95 34.99 18.06 -29.03
C VAL A 95 35.85 18.19 -30.30
N THR A 96 35.72 19.30 -30.98
CA THR A 96 36.51 19.62 -32.18
C THR A 96 37.25 20.94 -32.02
N ARG A 97 38.10 21.29 -33.02
CA ARG A 97 38.68 22.61 -33.12
C ARG A 97 37.84 23.50 -34.00
N ASP A 98 37.67 24.72 -33.59
CA ASP A 98 37.11 25.77 -34.40
C ASP A 98 38.13 26.20 -35.46
N GLU A 99 37.75 26.20 -36.72
CA GLU A 99 38.69 26.47 -37.85
C GLU A 99 39.19 27.93 -37.85
N ALA A 100 38.41 28.87 -37.38
CA ALA A 100 38.78 30.29 -37.41
C ALA A 100 39.63 30.71 -36.21
N THR A 101 39.36 30.16 -35.03
CA THR A 101 40.01 30.57 -33.77
C THR A 101 40.99 29.53 -33.24
N ASN A 102 41.02 28.34 -33.82
CA ASN A 102 41.77 27.17 -33.34
C ASN A 102 41.43 26.77 -31.87
N ALA A 103 40.38 27.34 -31.30
CA ALA A 103 39.90 27.00 -29.97
C ALA A 103 39.16 25.65 -29.98
N LEU A 104 39.22 24.95 -28.86
CA LEU A 104 38.42 23.74 -28.66
C LEU A 104 37.01 24.13 -28.31
N LYS A 105 36.06 23.42 -28.90
CA LYS A 105 34.63 23.58 -28.61
C LYS A 105 33.89 22.25 -28.60
N VAL A 106 32.90 22.13 -27.76
CA VAL A 106 31.91 21.06 -27.85
C VAL A 106 31.02 21.36 -29.05
N THR A 107 31.03 20.46 -30.03
CA THR A 107 30.25 20.62 -31.26
C THR A 107 28.96 19.83 -31.24
N GLN A 108 28.96 18.71 -30.54
CA GLN A 108 27.78 17.87 -30.37
C GLN A 108 27.80 17.19 -28.99
N TYR A 109 26.65 16.92 -28.46
CA TYR A 109 26.47 16.01 -27.33
C TYR A 109 25.10 15.32 -27.43
N GLY A 110 24.96 14.18 -26.80
CA GLY A 110 23.71 13.44 -26.75
C GLY A 110 23.67 12.44 -25.61
N PHE A 111 22.47 12.04 -25.22
CA PHE A 111 22.24 11.09 -24.18
C PHE A 111 21.61 9.82 -24.74
N LYS A 112 22.00 8.66 -24.22
CA LYS A 112 21.43 7.38 -24.59
C LYS A 112 21.30 6.48 -23.37
N LYS A 113 20.10 5.95 -23.15
CA LYS A 113 19.84 5.04 -22.03
C LYS A 113 20.22 3.61 -22.37
N GLY A 114 20.87 2.91 -21.45
CA GLY A 114 21.13 1.47 -21.48
C GLY A 114 22.30 1.00 -22.32
N VAL A 115 22.77 1.76 -23.33
CA VAL A 115 23.83 1.33 -24.23
C VAL A 115 24.75 2.50 -24.56
N ALA A 116 26.07 2.34 -24.37
CA ALA A 116 27.06 3.26 -24.90
C ALA A 116 27.03 3.22 -26.43
N GLY A 117 27.07 4.36 -27.09
CA GLY A 117 27.03 4.45 -28.54
C GLY A 117 28.08 5.41 -29.07
N ASP A 118 28.67 5.09 -30.25
CA ASP A 118 29.65 5.94 -30.93
C ASP A 118 29.01 7.15 -31.63
N LYS A 119 27.68 7.18 -31.77
CA LYS A 119 26.96 8.27 -32.40
C LYS A 119 26.29 9.15 -31.36
N VAL A 120 26.57 10.43 -31.47
CA VAL A 120 25.89 11.48 -30.71
C VAL A 120 24.56 11.74 -31.38
N ASP A 121 23.47 11.26 -30.79
CA ASP A 121 22.12 11.62 -31.21
C ASP A 121 21.81 12.99 -30.60
N VAL A 122 21.94 14.04 -31.39
CA VAL A 122 21.70 15.42 -30.97
C VAL A 122 20.22 15.57 -30.59
N GLY A 123 19.99 15.99 -29.36
CA GLY A 123 18.64 16.30 -28.88
C GLY A 123 17.81 15.09 -28.38
N SER A 124 18.37 13.88 -28.32
CA SER A 124 17.70 12.79 -27.64
C SER A 124 17.77 13.00 -26.12
N GLY A 125 16.64 13.24 -25.49
CA GLY A 125 16.52 13.21 -24.05
C GLY A 125 16.57 11.77 -23.55
N ALA A 126 17.22 11.54 -22.41
CA ALA A 126 17.12 10.29 -21.69
C ALA A 126 16.64 10.59 -20.26
N ALA A 127 15.86 9.72 -19.69
CA ALA A 127 15.31 9.90 -18.36
C ALA A 127 15.50 8.64 -17.52
N PHE A 128 15.78 8.82 -16.25
CA PHE A 128 15.58 7.77 -15.25
C PHE A 128 14.08 7.68 -14.95
N THR A 129 13.57 6.47 -14.86
CA THR A 129 12.17 6.22 -14.56
C THR A 129 12.08 5.30 -13.36
N ASN A 130 11.78 5.87 -12.22
CA ASN A 130 11.57 5.15 -10.99
C ASN A 130 10.13 4.64 -10.93
N SER A 131 9.88 3.52 -10.27
CA SER A 131 8.53 3.05 -10.06
C SER A 131 8.16 3.10 -8.59
N TYR A 132 6.97 3.60 -8.29
CA TYR A 132 6.40 3.66 -6.96
C TYR A 132 5.23 2.70 -6.86
N VAL A 133 5.27 1.80 -5.88
CA VAL A 133 4.25 0.78 -5.66
C VAL A 133 3.60 0.99 -4.31
N THR A 134 2.27 1.06 -4.30
CA THR A 134 1.45 1.18 -3.10
C THR A 134 0.32 0.16 -3.11
N GLY A 135 -0.30 -0.04 -1.97
CA GLY A 135 -1.52 -0.83 -1.82
C GLY A 135 -2.40 -0.29 -0.70
N ASP A 136 -3.62 -0.80 -0.63
CA ASP A 136 -4.60 -0.41 0.37
C ASP A 136 -4.76 -1.50 1.42
N LEU A 137 -5.03 -1.11 2.66
CA LEU A 137 -5.48 -2.00 3.73
C LEU A 137 -6.98 -1.80 3.96
N GLU A 138 -7.78 -2.82 3.65
CA GLU A 138 -9.21 -2.84 3.87
C GLU A 138 -9.53 -3.62 5.15
N ILE A 139 -10.26 -3.00 6.08
CA ILE A 139 -10.66 -3.58 7.37
C ILE A 139 -12.19 -3.69 7.39
N LYS A 140 -12.68 -4.92 7.52
CA LYS A 140 -14.12 -5.23 7.48
C LYS A 140 -14.61 -5.72 8.84
N LYS A 141 -15.81 -5.27 9.21
CA LYS A 141 -16.49 -5.69 10.43
C LYS A 141 -17.81 -6.36 10.14
N GLN A 142 -17.99 -7.57 10.71
CA GLN A 142 -19.28 -8.23 10.76
C GLN A 142 -19.63 -8.66 12.17
N VAL A 143 -20.92 -8.68 12.48
CA VAL A 143 -21.49 -9.24 13.70
C VAL A 143 -22.47 -10.33 13.28
N THR A 144 -22.42 -11.49 13.96
CA THR A 144 -23.29 -12.62 13.73
C THR A 144 -23.90 -13.13 15.05
N GLY A 145 -24.73 -14.16 14.96
CA GLY A 145 -25.40 -14.73 16.11
C GLY A 145 -26.75 -14.06 16.43
N ASN A 146 -27.61 -14.79 17.12
CA ASN A 146 -28.97 -14.35 17.44
C ASN A 146 -29.06 -13.27 18.54
N MET A 147 -27.94 -13.04 19.24
CA MET A 147 -27.78 -12.00 20.27
C MET A 147 -26.80 -10.92 19.88
N GLY A 148 -26.21 -11.02 18.68
CA GLY A 148 -25.29 -10.02 18.15
C GLY A 148 -26.00 -8.71 17.82
N ASP A 149 -25.42 -7.58 18.26
CA ASP A 149 -25.91 -6.26 17.89
C ASP A 149 -25.40 -5.87 16.50
N THR A 150 -26.29 -5.94 15.52
CA THR A 150 -25.99 -5.58 14.11
C THR A 150 -26.36 -4.15 13.75
N THR A 151 -26.83 -3.33 14.69
CA THR A 151 -27.38 -2.00 14.43
C THR A 151 -26.53 -0.86 14.95
N ASP A 152 -26.24 -0.85 16.23
CA ASP A 152 -25.73 0.35 16.91
C ASP A 152 -24.37 0.17 17.57
N LYS A 153 -23.96 -1.08 17.88
CA LYS A 153 -22.70 -1.34 18.57
C LYS A 153 -21.50 -1.12 17.67
N TYR A 154 -20.64 -0.22 18.08
CA TYR A 154 -19.31 -0.03 17.53
C TYR A 154 -18.26 -0.85 18.31
N PHE A 155 -17.30 -1.37 17.57
CA PHE A 155 -16.16 -2.13 18.07
C PHE A 155 -14.91 -1.30 17.82
N GLU A 156 -14.03 -1.24 18.78
CA GLU A 156 -12.79 -0.49 18.72
C GLU A 156 -11.67 -1.32 18.07
N PHE A 157 -10.93 -0.68 17.18
CA PHE A 157 -9.77 -1.28 16.52
C PHE A 157 -8.58 -0.35 16.64
N THR A 158 -7.42 -0.91 16.94
CA THR A 158 -6.13 -0.23 16.81
C THR A 158 -5.45 -0.70 15.54
N VAL A 159 -5.17 0.24 14.63
CA VAL A 159 -4.40 0.01 13.42
C VAL A 159 -3.00 0.58 13.63
N THR A 160 -1.98 -0.25 13.50
CA THR A 160 -0.57 0.15 13.59
C THR A 160 0.11 -0.13 12.27
N LEU A 161 0.77 0.89 11.72
CA LEU A 161 1.64 0.79 10.56
C LEU A 161 3.10 0.82 11.03
N THR A 162 3.94 -0.03 10.45
CA THR A 162 5.37 -0.11 10.78
C THR A 162 6.18 -0.17 9.50
N GLY A 163 7.08 0.77 9.34
CA GLY A 163 8.01 0.85 8.22
C GLY A 163 9.37 0.24 8.55
N GLU A 164 10.21 0.13 7.54
CA GLU A 164 11.60 -0.32 7.62
C GLU A 164 12.51 0.84 8.06
N ASP A 165 13.49 0.55 8.92
CA ASP A 165 14.49 1.53 9.35
C ASP A 165 15.30 2.07 8.17
N GLY A 166 15.56 3.38 8.18
CA GLY A 166 16.34 4.05 7.14
C GLY A 166 15.56 4.36 5.86
N LYS A 167 14.25 4.04 5.81
CA LYS A 167 13.37 4.44 4.72
C LYS A 167 12.64 5.74 5.05
N THR A 168 12.30 6.47 3.99
CA THR A 168 11.47 7.67 4.08
C THR A 168 10.03 7.34 3.69
N TYR A 169 9.08 7.80 4.49
CA TYR A 169 7.65 7.56 4.32
C TYR A 169 6.90 8.87 4.18
N ALA A 170 5.69 8.82 3.64
CA ALA A 170 4.76 9.94 3.71
C ALA A 170 4.41 10.24 5.19
N GLY A 171 4.13 11.51 5.50
CA GLY A 171 3.80 11.93 6.88
C GLY A 171 2.43 11.46 7.36
N SER A 172 1.56 10.98 6.49
CA SER A 172 0.24 10.45 6.82
C SER A 172 -0.33 9.59 5.70
N TYR A 173 -1.23 8.66 6.06
CA TYR A 173 -1.97 7.79 5.16
C TYR A 173 -3.46 7.97 5.38
N ALA A 174 -4.21 8.25 4.31
CA ALA A 174 -5.64 8.55 4.40
C ALA A 174 -6.46 7.34 4.85
N ILE A 175 -7.49 7.60 5.66
CA ILE A 175 -8.50 6.64 6.07
C ILE A 175 -9.83 7.04 5.44
N THR A 176 -10.49 6.10 4.77
CA THR A 176 -11.78 6.32 4.13
C THR A 176 -12.79 5.25 4.52
N GLY A 177 -14.08 5.55 4.43
CA GLY A 177 -15.15 4.62 4.76
C GLY A 177 -15.50 4.59 6.25
N GLY A 178 -16.25 3.54 6.66
CA GLY A 178 -16.82 3.41 7.99
C GLY A 178 -18.01 4.35 8.20
N SER A 179 -18.80 4.07 9.24
CA SER A 179 -20.00 4.84 9.59
C SER A 179 -19.84 5.69 10.85
N TYR A 180 -18.74 5.54 11.58
CA TYR A 180 -18.48 6.33 12.80
C TYR A 180 -17.89 7.70 12.43
N ALA A 181 -18.64 8.76 12.77
CA ALA A 181 -18.31 10.12 12.33
C ALA A 181 -17.02 10.70 12.92
N GLU A 182 -16.54 10.14 14.04
CA GLU A 182 -15.33 10.60 14.73
C GLU A 182 -14.10 9.73 14.43
N ASN A 183 -14.19 8.81 13.44
CA ASN A 183 -12.99 8.11 12.98
C ASN A 183 -11.99 9.12 12.42
N PRO A 184 -10.68 8.92 12.67
CA PRO A 184 -9.66 9.81 12.13
C PRO A 184 -9.64 9.73 10.59
N GLU A 185 -9.38 10.86 9.93
CA GLU A 185 -9.26 10.93 8.47
C GLU A 185 -7.94 10.39 7.94
N SER A 186 -6.95 10.17 8.81
CA SER A 186 -5.64 9.62 8.43
C SER A 186 -4.88 9.02 9.61
N ILE A 187 -3.93 8.15 9.29
CA ILE A 187 -2.88 7.70 10.23
C ILE A 187 -1.68 8.60 10.05
N VAL A 188 -1.34 9.38 11.09
CA VAL A 188 -0.11 10.16 11.10
C VAL A 188 1.07 9.21 11.32
N PHE A 189 2.07 9.30 10.42
CA PHE A 189 3.24 8.42 10.43
C PHE A 189 4.48 9.22 10.86
N ASN A 190 5.09 8.84 12.00
CA ASN A 190 6.24 9.49 12.56
C ASN A 190 7.45 8.54 12.55
N GLY A 191 8.47 8.89 11.77
CA GLY A 191 9.65 8.06 11.62
C GLY A 191 9.32 6.72 10.97
N THR A 192 9.22 5.65 11.76
CA THR A 192 8.94 4.28 11.28
C THR A 192 7.61 3.71 11.77
N THR A 193 6.77 4.49 12.45
CA THR A 193 5.50 3.99 12.97
C THR A 193 4.38 5.02 12.88
N GLY A 194 3.15 4.53 12.70
CA GLY A 194 1.92 5.30 12.80
C GLY A 194 0.81 4.45 13.41
N THR A 195 -0.03 5.05 14.26
CA THR A 195 -1.13 4.32 14.90
C THR A 195 -2.39 5.17 14.88
N ALA A 196 -3.53 4.53 14.65
CA ALA A 196 -4.85 5.13 14.77
C ALA A 196 -5.83 4.17 15.44
N THR A 197 -6.76 4.75 16.21
CA THR A 197 -7.92 4.03 16.73
C THR A 197 -9.12 4.34 15.84
N ILE A 198 -9.81 3.30 15.37
CA ILE A 198 -11.02 3.41 14.56
C ILE A 198 -12.16 2.59 15.18
N TYR A 199 -13.38 2.97 14.88
CA TYR A 199 -14.58 2.32 15.37
C TYR A 199 -15.42 1.83 14.21
N LEU A 200 -15.74 0.53 14.20
CA LEU A 200 -16.53 -0.11 13.14
C LEU A 200 -17.71 -0.86 13.75
N LYS A 201 -18.87 -0.82 13.10
CA LYS A 201 -20.03 -1.64 13.40
C LYS A 201 -20.29 -2.68 12.31
N HIS A 202 -21.29 -3.50 12.50
CA HIS A 202 -21.70 -4.50 11.51
C HIS A 202 -21.92 -3.88 10.12
N GLY A 203 -21.26 -4.45 9.11
CA GLY A 203 -21.31 -4.03 7.72
C GLY A 203 -20.34 -2.91 7.34
N ASP A 204 -19.64 -2.31 8.30
CA ASP A 204 -18.67 -1.27 8.01
C ASP A 204 -17.41 -1.86 7.34
N THR A 205 -16.85 -1.04 6.47
CA THR A 205 -15.53 -1.23 5.85
C THR A 205 -14.79 0.09 5.91
N VAL A 206 -13.55 0.05 6.40
CA VAL A 206 -12.60 1.16 6.36
C VAL A 206 -11.42 0.76 5.49
N THR A 207 -10.89 1.71 4.74
CA THR A 207 -9.70 1.53 3.90
C THR A 207 -8.63 2.54 4.29
N VAL A 208 -7.43 2.05 4.60
CA VAL A 208 -6.21 2.87 4.71
C VAL A 208 -5.53 2.83 3.35
N GLN A 209 -5.31 4.00 2.74
CA GLN A 209 -4.97 4.14 1.33
C GLN A 209 -3.46 4.38 1.13
N ASP A 210 -2.96 3.97 -0.05
CA ASP A 210 -1.65 4.31 -0.60
C ASP A 210 -0.45 3.93 0.30
N LEU A 211 -0.55 2.81 1.01
CA LEU A 211 0.55 2.28 1.81
C LEU A 211 1.67 1.79 0.90
N PRO A 212 2.94 2.23 1.07
CA PRO A 212 4.03 1.83 0.22
C PRO A 212 4.37 0.34 0.39
N ASP A 213 4.80 -0.28 -0.71
CA ASP A 213 5.32 -1.66 -0.70
C ASP A 213 6.42 -1.83 0.34
N GLY A 214 6.40 -2.94 1.08
CA GLY A 214 7.30 -3.24 2.19
C GLY A 214 6.86 -2.67 3.55
N MET A 215 5.74 -1.94 3.65
CA MET A 215 5.19 -1.51 4.93
C MET A 215 4.47 -2.67 5.62
N ASN A 216 4.73 -2.86 6.90
CA ASN A 216 3.99 -3.80 7.74
C ASN A 216 2.79 -3.12 8.38
N TYR A 217 1.72 -3.87 8.59
CA TYR A 217 0.56 -3.44 9.34
C TYR A 217 0.17 -4.44 10.43
N GLN A 218 -0.47 -3.94 11.47
CA GLN A 218 -1.14 -4.72 12.49
C GLN A 218 -2.52 -4.13 12.74
N VAL A 219 -3.55 -4.98 12.79
CA VAL A 219 -4.91 -4.59 13.18
C VAL A 219 -5.31 -5.41 14.38
N VAL A 220 -5.69 -4.74 15.45
CA VAL A 220 -6.13 -5.37 16.70
C VAL A 220 -7.52 -4.87 17.03
N GLU A 221 -8.49 -5.76 17.20
CA GLU A 221 -9.78 -5.45 17.82
C GLU A 221 -9.68 -5.59 19.33
N ASP A 222 -10.32 -4.71 20.08
CA ASP A 222 -10.44 -4.84 21.53
C ASP A 222 -11.17 -6.13 21.92
N ASP A 223 -10.89 -6.61 23.14
CA ASP A 223 -11.52 -7.83 23.66
C ASP A 223 -12.98 -7.60 24.09
N TYR A 224 -13.91 -8.24 23.39
CA TYR A 224 -15.34 -8.25 23.71
C TYR A 224 -15.83 -9.59 24.26
N SER A 225 -14.94 -10.48 24.71
CA SER A 225 -15.31 -11.77 25.33
C SER A 225 -16.12 -11.59 26.60
N GLY A 226 -15.85 -10.53 27.38
CA GLY A 226 -16.61 -10.14 28.56
C GLY A 226 -18.07 -9.77 28.24
N GLU A 227 -18.40 -9.42 27.00
CA GLU A 227 -19.74 -9.18 26.49
C GLU A 227 -20.31 -10.42 25.76
N GLN A 228 -19.67 -11.56 25.88
CA GLN A 228 -20.06 -12.84 25.26
C GLN A 228 -19.92 -12.87 23.73
N TYR A 229 -19.05 -12.06 23.15
CA TYR A 229 -18.68 -12.18 21.75
C TYR A 229 -17.50 -13.15 21.59
N THR A 230 -17.55 -13.95 20.55
CA THR A 230 -16.41 -14.75 20.06
C THR A 230 -15.92 -14.17 18.76
N THR A 231 -14.66 -13.75 18.71
CA THR A 231 -14.07 -13.10 17.54
C THR A 231 -13.36 -14.12 16.65
N THR A 232 -13.59 -14.01 15.34
CA THR A 232 -12.79 -14.66 14.31
C THR A 232 -12.17 -13.60 13.39
N VAL A 233 -10.94 -13.85 12.95
CA VAL A 233 -10.20 -12.96 12.05
C VAL A 233 -9.79 -13.75 10.81
N ASN A 234 -10.18 -13.28 9.63
CA ASN A 234 -9.96 -13.97 8.34
C ASN A 234 -10.42 -15.44 8.36
N GLY A 235 -11.50 -15.73 9.10
CA GLY A 235 -12.05 -17.08 9.23
C GLY A 235 -11.36 -17.98 10.26
N GLU A 236 -10.28 -17.55 10.92
CA GLU A 236 -9.63 -18.28 12.00
C GLU A 236 -10.34 -17.99 13.34
N SER A 237 -10.77 -19.04 14.03
CA SER A 237 -11.47 -18.96 15.32
C SER A 237 -10.51 -19.09 16.52
N GLY A 238 -11.00 -18.70 17.71
CA GLY A 238 -10.29 -18.92 18.98
C GLY A 238 -9.35 -17.81 19.40
N ARG A 239 -9.55 -16.60 18.89
CA ARG A 239 -8.84 -15.40 19.34
C ARG A 239 -9.78 -14.52 20.17
N ASP A 240 -9.41 -14.25 21.42
CA ASP A 240 -10.15 -13.34 22.29
C ASP A 240 -10.03 -11.88 21.83
N SER A 241 -8.92 -11.55 21.17
CA SER A 241 -8.72 -10.31 20.42
C SER A 241 -8.22 -10.63 19.02
N GLY A 242 -8.79 -10.00 18.01
CA GLY A 242 -8.33 -10.20 16.63
C GLY A 242 -7.05 -9.41 16.36
N THR A 243 -5.92 -10.10 16.23
CA THR A 243 -4.64 -9.50 15.84
C THR A 243 -4.17 -10.12 14.54
N ILE A 244 -3.92 -9.28 13.53
CA ILE A 244 -3.27 -9.68 12.27
C ILE A 244 -2.07 -8.78 12.04
N THR A 245 -0.96 -9.41 11.69
CA THR A 245 0.23 -8.73 11.19
C THR A 245 0.58 -9.32 9.82
N SER A 246 0.79 -8.48 8.84
CA SER A 246 1.20 -8.87 7.50
C SER A 246 2.14 -7.83 6.89
N ASP A 247 2.88 -8.26 5.87
CA ASP A 247 3.79 -7.45 5.09
C ASP A 247 3.20 -7.25 3.69
N PHE A 248 3.06 -6.00 3.27
CA PHE A 248 2.54 -5.67 1.94
C PHE A 248 3.42 -6.20 0.80
N ALA A 249 4.73 -6.33 1.02
CA ALA A 249 5.64 -6.83 0.00
C ALA A 249 5.30 -8.25 -0.50
N SER A 250 4.64 -9.06 0.33
CA SER A 250 4.23 -10.42 -0.04
C SER A 250 2.92 -10.50 -0.82
N GLU A 251 2.11 -9.44 -0.79
CA GLU A 251 0.74 -9.45 -1.30
C GLU A 251 0.50 -8.47 -2.45
N LEU A 252 1.35 -7.45 -2.59
CA LEU A 252 1.21 -6.46 -3.64
C LEU A 252 1.86 -6.94 -4.94
N THR A 253 1.02 -7.42 -5.83
CA THR A 253 1.39 -7.53 -7.24
C THR A 253 1.19 -6.18 -7.93
N VAL A 254 1.87 -5.98 -9.07
CA VAL A 254 1.80 -4.77 -9.91
C VAL A 254 0.36 -4.36 -10.32
N THR A 255 -0.65 -5.14 -9.96
CA THR A 255 -2.07 -4.98 -10.31
C THR A 255 -2.91 -4.27 -9.25
N GLY A 256 -2.34 -3.77 -8.15
CA GLY A 256 -3.08 -3.02 -7.13
C GLY A 256 -3.96 -3.87 -6.23
N GLU A 257 -3.48 -5.04 -5.83
CA GLU A 257 -4.21 -5.88 -4.87
C GLU A 257 -4.32 -5.20 -3.51
N LYS A 258 -5.50 -5.32 -2.90
CA LYS A 258 -5.79 -4.82 -1.56
C LYS A 258 -5.51 -5.90 -0.52
N ALA A 259 -4.81 -5.57 0.55
CA ALA A 259 -4.81 -6.38 1.75
C ALA A 259 -6.17 -6.24 2.45
N THR A 260 -6.80 -7.35 2.80
CA THR A 260 -8.10 -7.34 3.50
C THR A 260 -8.02 -8.08 4.80
N VAL A 261 -8.47 -7.44 5.88
CA VAL A 261 -8.63 -8.05 7.22
C VAL A 261 -10.11 -8.02 7.58
N SER A 262 -10.68 -9.19 7.82
CA SER A 262 -12.11 -9.34 8.13
C SER A 262 -12.30 -9.85 9.55
N PHE A 263 -12.98 -9.08 10.37
CA PHE A 263 -13.35 -9.42 11.75
C PHE A 263 -14.83 -9.80 11.84
N VAL A 264 -15.11 -10.94 12.45
CA VAL A 264 -16.46 -11.40 12.72
C VAL A 264 -16.61 -11.63 14.22
N ASN A 265 -17.53 -10.92 14.86
CA ASN A 265 -17.92 -11.16 16.25
C ASN A 265 -19.23 -11.88 16.29
N ASP A 266 -19.19 -13.14 16.75
CA ASP A 266 -20.37 -13.95 16.95
C ASP A 266 -20.85 -13.89 18.41
N LYS A 267 -22.14 -13.64 18.59
CA LYS A 267 -22.81 -13.75 19.89
C LYS A 267 -24.08 -14.58 19.73
N THR A 268 -23.91 -15.86 19.98
CA THR A 268 -25.02 -16.84 19.90
C THR A 268 -25.36 -17.37 21.27
N ASP A 269 -26.61 -17.27 21.66
CA ASP A 269 -27.16 -18.02 22.79
C ASP A 269 -27.83 -19.31 22.28
N GLU A 270 -27.23 -20.46 22.60
CA GLU A 270 -27.78 -21.78 22.26
C GLU A 270 -29.03 -22.11 23.08
N ASN A 271 -29.22 -21.43 24.21
CA ASN A 271 -30.35 -21.61 25.11
C ASN A 271 -31.43 -20.53 24.92
N ILE A 272 -31.80 -20.21 23.68
CA ILE A 272 -33.06 -19.50 23.50
C ILE A 272 -34.14 -20.45 23.97
N ASP A 273 -34.47 -20.35 25.27
CA ASP A 273 -35.71 -20.87 25.79
C ASP A 273 -36.82 -20.13 25.04
N THR A 274 -37.21 -20.71 23.91
CA THR A 274 -38.43 -20.29 23.23
C THR A 274 -39.55 -20.73 24.14
N GLY A 275 -39.78 -20.01 25.25
CA GLY A 275 -40.75 -20.28 26.33
C GLY A 275 -42.17 -20.65 25.91
N VAL A 276 -42.33 -20.99 24.64
CA VAL A 276 -43.58 -21.49 24.04
C VAL A 276 -43.83 -22.97 24.34
N TYR A 277 -42.82 -23.76 24.67
CA TYR A 277 -43.02 -25.20 24.90
C TYR A 277 -43.40 -25.56 26.32
N LEU A 278 -42.91 -24.87 27.32
CA LEU A 278 -43.22 -25.16 28.75
C LEU A 278 -44.44 -24.42 29.26
N ASP A 279 -44.69 -23.17 28.81
CA ASP A 279 -45.85 -22.41 29.26
C ASP A 279 -47.20 -22.94 28.71
N ASN A 280 -47.16 -23.59 27.53
CA ASN A 280 -48.39 -24.12 26.91
C ASN A 280 -48.68 -25.58 27.27
N LEU A 281 -47.75 -26.29 27.93
CA LEU A 281 -47.96 -27.68 28.35
C LEU A 281 -49.20 -27.87 29.26
N PRO A 282 -49.47 -27.00 30.25
CA PRO A 282 -50.65 -27.07 31.06
C PRO A 282 -51.95 -26.93 30.23
N TYR A 283 -51.94 -26.02 29.24
CA TYR A 283 -53.11 -25.78 28.39
C TYR A 283 -53.34 -26.92 27.39
N ILE A 284 -52.31 -27.54 26.87
CA ILE A 284 -52.41 -28.72 26.00
C ILE A 284 -52.98 -29.91 26.75
N ILE A 285 -52.53 -30.13 27.99
CA ILE A 285 -53.04 -31.20 28.84
C ILE A 285 -54.53 -30.97 29.20
N VAL A 286 -54.92 -29.75 29.56
CA VAL A 286 -56.29 -29.37 29.81
C VAL A 286 -57.16 -29.56 28.56
N PHE A 287 -56.70 -29.13 27.39
CA PHE A 287 -57.42 -29.27 26.13
C PHE A 287 -57.61 -30.73 25.73
N ALA A 288 -56.60 -31.57 25.89
CA ALA A 288 -56.67 -33.01 25.66
C ALA A 288 -57.66 -33.68 26.64
N GLY A 289 -57.63 -33.26 27.91
CA GLY A 289 -58.58 -33.75 28.93
C GLY A 289 -60.02 -33.41 28.59
N VAL A 290 -60.33 -32.18 28.16
CA VAL A 290 -61.65 -31.75 27.71
C VAL A 290 -62.13 -32.56 26.51
N LEU A 291 -61.27 -32.75 25.49
CA LEU A 291 -61.63 -33.58 24.32
C LEU A 291 -61.93 -35.03 24.69
N ALA A 292 -61.17 -35.62 25.61
CA ALA A 292 -61.42 -36.96 26.10
C ALA A 292 -62.76 -37.07 26.84
N ALA A 293 -63.07 -36.07 27.68
CA ALA A 293 -64.38 -36.02 28.42
C ALA A 293 -65.56 -35.87 27.46
N VAL A 294 -65.45 -35.01 26.44
CA VAL A 294 -66.47 -34.86 25.37
C VAL A 294 -66.64 -36.16 24.60
N ALA A 295 -65.57 -36.84 24.22
CA ALA A 295 -65.62 -38.13 23.53
C ALA A 295 -66.35 -39.20 24.36
N VAL A 296 -66.06 -39.27 25.67
CA VAL A 296 -66.70 -40.19 26.57
C VAL A 296 -68.26 -39.90 26.73
N LEU A 297 -68.63 -38.62 26.81
CA LEU A 297 -70.00 -38.19 26.85
C LEU A 297 -70.77 -38.53 25.57
N VAL A 298 -70.20 -38.35 24.42
CA VAL A 298 -70.76 -38.69 23.08
C VAL A 298 -70.97 -40.21 22.97
N ILE A 299 -69.96 -41.00 23.38
CA ILE A 299 -70.04 -42.45 23.35
C ILE A 299 -71.16 -42.97 24.34
N ARG A 300 -71.24 -42.39 25.53
CA ARG A 300 -72.27 -42.74 26.49
C ARG A 300 -73.68 -42.43 25.97
N ARG A 301 -73.87 -41.28 25.33
CA ARG A 301 -75.16 -40.89 24.76
C ARG A 301 -75.61 -41.83 23.65
N ARG A 302 -74.69 -42.34 22.81
CA ARG A 302 -74.95 -43.31 21.74
C ARG A 302 -75.24 -44.73 22.23
N ARG A 303 -75.04 -45.03 23.53
CA ARG A 303 -75.36 -46.33 24.14
C ARG A 303 -76.66 -46.33 24.88
N VAL A 304 -77.35 -45.21 24.98
CA VAL A 304 -78.63 -45.06 25.72
C VAL A 304 -79.82 -44.90 24.73
N ASP A 305 -79.52 -44.64 23.47
CA ASP A 305 -80.49 -44.74 22.35
C ASP A 305 -80.31 -46.08 21.62
#